data_d4c7ff8655c276227df60667fb37baab
#
_entry.id   d4c7ff8655c276227df60667fb37baab
#
_cell.length_a   1.000
_cell.length_b   1.000
_cell.length_c   1.000
_cell.angle_alpha   90.00
_cell.angle_beta   90.00
_cell.angle_gamma   90.00
#
_symmetry.space_group_name_H-M   'P 1'
#
loop_
_entity.id
_entity.type
_entity.pdbx_description
1 polymer ?
#
loop_
_entity_poly.entity_id
_entity_poly.type
_entity_poly.pdbx_seq_one_letter_code
_entity_poly.pdbx_strand_id
1 'polypeptide(L)'
;MPDPAPGGGTAAWGRPVAVLAVATFAMGTDSFVVAGILPQIAHGLNASVGATGQVITVFALTVAIAAPCMAALTSKIPRKPLMAVALAVFVLANTVSAAAPTLPLLLAARVAAGLGAAMYTPNASAAAAAMAGPARRGRALAVILGGLTVGTVLGVPAGTAIGQRVSWRASLVFVAAIGLVALLGLLVALPRLPLPPAVPLRARFRVFGQPRVVGIVVFMLLASMSSITVYAYIAEVLGKNAHITGTTLAVTLLLWGAGGMAGSFGSGWLTDHWAAEKTLLLAIAGLVITLAALAIATSVPVAAIVMFLNGAAAWAVATPNNHRLTELVPQLPSVVISFNSSGIYAGQALGAAVGGLLIDGGLSVRSLCMVGALLALAAGVLHLLMGRPTRADT
;
A
#
# COMPACT_ATOMS: atom_id res chain seq x y z
N MET A 1 -15.25 -14.03 -45.15
CA MET A 1 -15.24 -13.95 -43.67
C MET A 1 -14.29 -15.05 -43.20
N PRO A 2 -13.16 -14.71 -42.56
CA PRO A 2 -12.34 -15.74 -41.94
C PRO A 2 -13.00 -16.16 -40.60
N ASP A 3 -13.03 -17.46 -40.40
CA ASP A 3 -13.57 -18.09 -39.17
C ASP A 3 -12.98 -17.50 -37.88
N PRO A 4 -13.79 -17.31 -36.84
CA PRO A 4 -13.26 -16.89 -35.53
C PRO A 4 -12.42 -18.03 -34.97
N ALA A 5 -11.16 -17.74 -34.69
CA ALA A 5 -10.22 -18.65 -34.04
C ALA A 5 -10.82 -19.25 -32.77
N PRO A 6 -10.62 -20.56 -32.49
CA PRO A 6 -11.24 -21.27 -31.38
C PRO A 6 -10.86 -20.65 -30.04
N GLY A 7 -11.88 -20.49 -29.20
CA GLY A 7 -11.81 -19.85 -27.90
C GLY A 7 -10.65 -20.31 -27.03
N GLY A 8 -9.68 -19.44 -26.85
CA GLY A 8 -8.66 -19.56 -25.82
C GLY A 8 -9.32 -19.56 -24.46
N GLY A 9 -9.45 -20.76 -23.85
CA GLY A 9 -10.17 -21.01 -22.62
C GLY A 9 -9.64 -20.15 -21.45
N THR A 10 -10.49 -19.97 -20.45
CA THR A 10 -10.22 -19.31 -19.17
C THR A 10 -8.94 -19.79 -18.47
N ALA A 11 -8.38 -20.93 -18.89
CA ALA A 11 -7.14 -21.51 -18.38
C ALA A 11 -5.86 -20.82 -18.89
N ALA A 12 -5.88 -20.14 -20.05
CA ALA A 12 -4.65 -19.65 -20.69
C ALA A 12 -4.02 -18.44 -19.99
N TRP A 13 -4.80 -17.53 -19.42
CA TRP A 13 -4.30 -16.32 -18.72
C TRP A 13 -4.34 -16.46 -17.20
N GLY A 14 -5.17 -17.37 -16.65
CA GLY A 14 -5.40 -17.47 -15.20
C GLY A 14 -4.14 -17.85 -14.42
N ARG A 15 -3.38 -18.87 -14.87
CA ARG A 15 -2.15 -19.31 -14.20
C ARG A 15 -1.07 -18.21 -14.17
N PRO A 16 -0.70 -17.56 -15.29
CA PRO A 16 0.27 -16.45 -15.24
C PRO A 16 -0.17 -15.32 -14.33
N VAL A 17 -1.45 -14.91 -14.36
CA VAL A 17 -1.97 -13.83 -13.51
C VAL A 17 -1.98 -14.22 -12.03
N ALA A 18 -2.28 -15.48 -11.69
CA ALA A 18 -2.20 -15.97 -10.31
C ALA A 18 -0.75 -15.91 -9.79
N VAL A 19 0.25 -16.27 -10.61
CA VAL A 19 1.67 -16.14 -10.25
C VAL A 19 2.03 -14.69 -9.99
N LEU A 20 1.56 -13.76 -10.83
CA LEU A 20 1.78 -12.33 -10.61
C LEU A 20 1.14 -11.86 -9.29
N ALA A 21 -0.01 -12.43 -8.92
CA ALA A 21 -0.70 -12.11 -7.66
C ALA A 21 0.07 -12.62 -6.42
N VAL A 22 0.82 -13.72 -6.51
CA VAL A 22 1.71 -14.17 -5.42
C VAL A 22 2.79 -13.14 -5.12
N ALA A 23 3.34 -12.48 -6.12
CA ALA A 23 4.32 -11.42 -5.90
C ALA A 23 3.68 -10.16 -5.29
N THR A 24 2.47 -9.77 -5.74
CA THR A 24 1.77 -8.63 -5.09
C THR A 24 1.34 -8.97 -3.67
N PHE A 25 1.05 -10.24 -3.36
CA PHE A 25 0.88 -10.73 -1.98
C PHE A 25 2.15 -10.48 -1.14
N ALA A 26 3.33 -10.87 -1.65
CA ALA A 26 4.60 -10.62 -0.94
C ALA A 26 4.82 -9.13 -0.69
N MET A 27 4.52 -8.28 -1.67
CA MET A 27 4.67 -6.82 -1.55
C MET A 27 3.65 -6.20 -0.58
N GLY A 28 2.39 -6.69 -0.58
CA GLY A 28 1.38 -6.28 0.40
C GLY A 28 1.78 -6.65 1.82
N THR A 29 2.32 -7.85 2.01
CA THR A 29 2.87 -8.29 3.30
C THR A 29 4.03 -7.39 3.72
N ASP A 30 5.02 -7.18 2.85
CA ASP A 30 6.24 -6.41 3.13
C ASP A 30 5.95 -4.94 3.51
N SER A 31 4.95 -4.35 2.88
CA SER A 31 4.58 -2.94 3.10
C SER A 31 4.11 -2.65 4.52
N PHE A 32 3.53 -3.64 5.20
CA PHE A 32 2.86 -3.42 6.48
C PHE A 32 3.37 -4.31 7.63
N VAL A 33 4.05 -5.43 7.36
CA VAL A 33 4.52 -6.37 8.38
C VAL A 33 5.50 -5.74 9.37
N VAL A 34 6.32 -4.80 8.89
CA VAL A 34 7.32 -4.10 9.72
C VAL A 34 6.68 -3.40 10.92
N ALA A 35 5.49 -2.81 10.76
CA ALA A 35 4.76 -2.15 11.85
C ALA A 35 4.43 -3.10 13.01
N GLY A 36 4.16 -4.38 12.71
CA GLY A 36 3.86 -5.41 13.72
C GLY A 36 5.09 -5.96 14.46
N ILE A 37 6.30 -5.76 13.90
CA ILE A 37 7.57 -6.26 14.46
C ILE A 37 8.57 -5.14 14.78
N LEU A 38 8.12 -3.88 14.73
CA LEU A 38 8.98 -2.71 14.88
C LEU A 38 9.74 -2.68 16.23
N PRO A 39 9.11 -2.96 17.40
CA PRO A 39 9.81 -2.99 18.66
C PRO A 39 10.91 -4.05 18.71
N GLN A 40 10.70 -5.22 18.07
CA GLN A 40 11.71 -6.29 18.02
C GLN A 40 12.90 -5.91 17.15
N ILE A 41 12.68 -5.18 16.05
CA ILE A 41 13.77 -4.65 15.22
C ILE A 41 14.56 -3.62 16.02
N ALA A 42 13.88 -2.68 16.69
CA ALA A 42 14.50 -1.64 17.51
C ALA A 42 15.40 -2.25 18.59
N HIS A 43 14.86 -3.20 19.35
CA HIS A 43 15.65 -3.93 20.36
C HIS A 43 16.80 -4.73 19.76
N GLY A 44 16.55 -5.45 18.64
CA GLY A 44 17.57 -6.31 18.01
C GLY A 44 18.73 -5.56 17.35
N LEU A 45 18.54 -4.27 17.03
CA LEU A 45 19.55 -3.40 16.44
C LEU A 45 20.04 -2.29 17.40
N ASN A 46 19.63 -2.31 18.68
CA ASN A 46 19.93 -1.30 19.69
C ASN A 46 19.63 0.13 19.18
N ALA A 47 18.49 0.31 18.55
CA ALA A 47 18.05 1.59 17.99
C ALA A 47 16.76 2.08 18.68
N SER A 48 16.47 3.39 18.59
CA SER A 48 15.17 3.90 19.06
C SER A 48 14.02 3.40 18.18
N VAL A 49 12.81 3.40 18.73
CA VAL A 49 11.59 3.00 18.01
C VAL A 49 11.35 3.95 16.82
N GLY A 50 11.57 5.26 17.01
CA GLY A 50 11.39 6.25 15.95
C GLY A 50 12.44 6.13 14.84
N ALA A 51 13.73 5.93 15.21
CA ALA A 51 14.78 5.67 14.21
C ALA A 51 14.48 4.40 13.41
N THR A 52 13.98 3.34 14.07
CA THR A 52 13.59 2.10 13.40
C THR A 52 12.37 2.31 12.49
N GLY A 53 11.46 3.19 12.83
CA GLY A 53 10.33 3.58 11.96
C GLY A 53 10.74 4.12 10.59
N GLN A 54 11.98 4.64 10.45
CA GLN A 54 12.52 5.07 9.17
C GLN A 54 12.66 3.90 8.16
N VAL A 55 12.63 2.67 8.60
CA VAL A 55 12.56 1.47 7.75
C VAL A 55 11.30 1.49 6.87
N ILE A 56 10.17 1.96 7.40
CA ILE A 56 8.91 2.16 6.65
C ILE A 56 9.01 3.42 5.79
N THR A 57 9.56 4.50 6.34
CA THR A 57 9.74 5.79 5.64
C THR A 57 10.52 5.63 4.34
N VAL A 58 11.71 5.02 4.40
CA VAL A 58 12.59 4.92 3.22
C VAL A 58 12.01 3.99 2.16
N PHE A 59 11.35 2.90 2.57
CA PHE A 59 10.64 2.02 1.63
C PHE A 59 9.53 2.79 0.90
N ALA A 60 8.64 3.42 1.64
CA ALA A 60 7.50 4.13 1.07
C ALA A 60 7.94 5.34 0.21
N LEU A 61 8.94 6.11 0.67
CA LEU A 61 9.51 7.22 -0.09
C LEU A 61 10.12 6.74 -1.41
N THR A 62 10.86 5.62 -1.35
CA THR A 62 11.43 5.02 -2.56
C THR A 62 10.34 4.63 -3.55
N VAL A 63 9.25 3.99 -3.09
CA VAL A 63 8.14 3.63 -3.97
C VAL A 63 7.46 4.88 -4.54
N ALA A 64 7.21 5.90 -3.71
CA ALA A 64 6.57 7.15 -4.14
C ALA A 64 7.30 7.84 -5.29
N ILE A 65 8.64 7.88 -5.22
CA ILE A 65 9.50 8.54 -6.21
C ILE A 65 9.79 7.60 -7.39
N ALA A 66 10.15 6.35 -7.10
CA ALA A 66 10.61 5.43 -8.14
C ALA A 66 9.49 4.94 -9.05
N ALA A 67 8.24 4.77 -8.56
CA ALA A 67 7.17 4.20 -9.38
C ALA A 67 6.87 5.04 -10.65
N PRO A 68 6.67 6.37 -10.59
CA PRO A 68 6.48 7.17 -11.79
C PRO A 68 7.73 7.25 -12.67
N CYS A 69 8.93 7.30 -12.08
CA CYS A 69 10.19 7.36 -12.80
C CYS A 69 10.48 6.05 -13.53
N MET A 70 10.35 4.90 -12.86
CA MET A 70 10.61 3.58 -13.43
C MET A 70 9.63 3.26 -14.56
N ALA A 71 8.37 3.65 -14.45
CA ALA A 71 7.39 3.46 -15.52
C ALA A 71 7.77 4.17 -16.83
N ALA A 72 8.58 5.22 -16.77
CA ALA A 72 9.10 5.90 -17.95
C ALA A 72 10.44 5.34 -18.41
N LEU A 73 11.39 5.16 -17.49
CA LEU A 73 12.75 4.69 -17.79
C LEU A 73 12.75 3.27 -18.36
N THR A 74 11.84 2.42 -17.90
CA THR A 74 11.75 1.02 -18.31
C THR A 74 10.76 0.76 -19.44
N SER A 75 10.17 1.80 -20.03
CA SER A 75 9.13 1.68 -21.09
C SER A 75 9.57 0.88 -22.32
N LYS A 76 10.89 0.84 -22.61
CA LYS A 76 11.47 0.10 -23.74
C LYS A 76 11.95 -1.30 -23.37
N ILE A 77 11.87 -1.70 -22.10
CA ILE A 77 12.33 -3.01 -21.61
C ILE A 77 11.18 -4.02 -21.67
N PRO A 78 11.37 -5.22 -22.21
CA PRO A 78 10.36 -6.26 -22.20
C PRO A 78 9.87 -6.57 -20.77
N ARG A 79 8.56 -6.71 -20.58
CA ARG A 79 7.96 -6.84 -19.24
C ARG A 79 8.46 -8.03 -18.43
N LYS A 80 8.65 -9.21 -19.07
CA LYS A 80 9.07 -10.42 -18.35
C LYS A 80 10.45 -10.26 -17.68
N PRO A 81 11.54 -9.91 -18.39
CA PRO A 81 12.84 -9.69 -17.75
C PRO A 81 12.80 -8.52 -16.76
N LEU A 82 12.08 -7.44 -17.03
CA LEU A 82 11.94 -6.32 -16.12
C LEU A 82 11.34 -6.75 -14.77
N MET A 83 10.21 -7.49 -14.80
CA MET A 83 9.57 -7.99 -13.58
C MET A 83 10.41 -9.06 -12.87
N ALA A 84 11.16 -9.89 -13.62
CA ALA A 84 12.09 -10.85 -13.02
C ALA A 84 13.22 -10.15 -12.26
N VAL A 85 13.83 -9.11 -12.85
CA VAL A 85 14.84 -8.28 -12.17
C VAL A 85 14.24 -7.58 -10.95
N ALA A 86 13.04 -7.01 -11.09
CA ALA A 86 12.34 -6.34 -9.99
C ALA A 86 12.10 -7.29 -8.79
N LEU A 87 11.65 -8.52 -9.06
CA LEU A 87 11.47 -9.53 -8.01
C LEU A 87 12.79 -10.04 -7.45
N ALA A 88 13.82 -10.22 -8.29
CA ALA A 88 15.14 -10.61 -7.81
C ALA A 88 15.72 -9.55 -6.85
N VAL A 89 15.62 -8.27 -7.20
CA VAL A 89 16.02 -7.16 -6.33
C VAL A 89 15.20 -7.16 -5.04
N PHE A 90 13.88 -7.36 -5.11
CA PHE A 90 13.01 -7.43 -3.94
C PHE A 90 13.37 -8.59 -3.00
N VAL A 91 13.60 -9.79 -3.54
CA VAL A 91 14.00 -10.98 -2.77
C VAL A 91 15.35 -10.77 -2.13
N LEU A 92 16.35 -10.31 -2.89
CA LEU A 92 17.70 -10.06 -2.38
C LEU A 92 17.67 -8.99 -1.29
N ALA A 93 16.95 -7.91 -1.51
CA ALA A 93 16.81 -6.81 -0.55
C ALA A 93 16.16 -7.28 0.76
N ASN A 94 15.10 -8.11 0.72
CA ASN A 94 14.50 -8.66 1.92
C ASN A 94 15.42 -9.69 2.62
N THR A 95 16.20 -10.47 1.87
CA THR A 95 17.22 -11.37 2.43
C THR A 95 18.32 -10.58 3.14
N VAL A 96 18.82 -9.51 2.52
CA VAL A 96 19.82 -8.60 3.14
C VAL A 96 19.21 -7.90 4.35
N SER A 97 17.95 -7.47 4.28
CA SER A 97 17.23 -6.89 5.42
C SER A 97 17.16 -7.87 6.61
N ALA A 98 16.88 -9.14 6.35
CA ALA A 98 16.85 -10.18 7.39
C ALA A 98 18.21 -10.44 8.01
N ALA A 99 19.28 -10.33 7.23
CA ALA A 99 20.66 -10.53 7.68
C ALA A 99 21.29 -9.27 8.28
N ALA A 100 20.65 -8.10 8.20
CA ALA A 100 21.23 -6.81 8.58
C ALA A 100 21.65 -6.77 10.06
N PRO A 101 22.95 -6.50 10.36
CA PRO A 101 23.44 -6.35 11.71
C PRO A 101 23.28 -4.94 12.26
N THR A 102 22.99 -3.94 11.39
CA THR A 102 22.88 -2.53 11.75
C THR A 102 21.69 -1.87 11.07
N LEU A 103 21.15 -0.83 11.69
CA LEU A 103 20.04 -0.06 11.13
C LEU A 103 20.37 0.58 9.76
N PRO A 104 21.55 1.21 9.53
CA PRO A 104 21.88 1.76 8.21
C PRO A 104 21.85 0.74 7.07
N LEU A 105 22.34 -0.48 7.29
CA LEU A 105 22.27 -1.53 6.28
C LEU A 105 20.82 -1.97 6.03
N LEU A 106 20.03 -2.08 7.10
CA LEU A 106 18.60 -2.37 6.97
C LEU A 106 17.88 -1.27 6.14
N LEU A 107 18.16 0.01 6.42
CA LEU A 107 17.60 1.13 5.66
C LEU A 107 18.00 1.09 4.17
N ALA A 108 19.28 0.82 3.88
CA ALA A 108 19.74 0.68 2.49
C ALA A 108 19.06 -0.49 1.77
N ALA A 109 18.89 -1.62 2.44
CA ALA A 109 18.17 -2.77 1.90
C ALA A 109 16.68 -2.45 1.66
N ARG A 110 16.03 -1.62 2.52
CA ARG A 110 14.64 -1.18 2.33
C ARG A 110 14.47 -0.27 1.11
N VAL A 111 15.46 0.57 0.80
CA VAL A 111 15.49 1.33 -0.47
C VAL A 111 15.48 0.36 -1.65
N ALA A 112 16.34 -0.66 -1.65
CA ALA A 112 16.38 -1.65 -2.73
C ALA A 112 15.05 -2.43 -2.85
N ALA A 113 14.43 -2.83 -1.73
CA ALA A 113 13.13 -3.49 -1.71
C ALA A 113 12.04 -2.59 -2.31
N GLY A 114 12.03 -1.30 -1.95
CA GLY A 114 11.12 -0.30 -2.50
C GLY A 114 11.28 -0.11 -4.02
N LEU A 115 12.53 -0.10 -4.52
CA LEU A 115 12.79 -0.08 -5.98
C LEU A 115 12.21 -1.31 -6.68
N GLY A 116 12.41 -2.50 -6.12
CA GLY A 116 11.82 -3.73 -6.64
C GLY A 116 10.29 -3.66 -6.70
N ALA A 117 9.64 -3.22 -5.63
CA ALA A 117 8.20 -3.07 -5.57
C ALA A 117 7.66 -2.02 -6.56
N ALA A 118 8.33 -0.87 -6.67
CA ALA A 118 7.99 0.20 -7.59
C ALA A 118 8.07 -0.21 -9.07
N MET A 119 9.04 -1.05 -9.41
CA MET A 119 9.20 -1.60 -10.77
C MET A 119 8.20 -2.71 -11.05
N TYR A 120 7.87 -3.55 -10.07
CA TYR A 120 7.05 -4.73 -10.28
C TYR A 120 5.56 -4.41 -10.42
N THR A 121 4.96 -3.73 -9.45
CA THR A 121 3.49 -3.62 -9.29
C THR A 121 2.77 -3.02 -10.51
N PRO A 122 3.22 -1.90 -11.10
CA PRO A 122 2.57 -1.35 -12.29
C PRO A 122 2.71 -2.27 -13.51
N ASN A 123 3.86 -2.94 -13.65
CA ASN A 123 4.14 -3.85 -14.76
C ASN A 123 3.33 -5.13 -14.65
N ALA A 124 3.13 -5.68 -13.45
CA ALA A 124 2.29 -6.83 -13.19
C ALA A 124 0.82 -6.53 -13.54
N SER A 125 0.30 -5.39 -13.13
CA SER A 125 -1.06 -4.94 -13.47
C SER A 125 -1.25 -4.79 -14.98
N ALA A 126 -0.28 -4.16 -15.65
CA ALA A 126 -0.31 -3.97 -17.10
C ALA A 126 -0.15 -5.31 -17.87
N ALA A 127 0.68 -6.23 -17.38
CA ALA A 127 0.85 -7.57 -17.94
C ALA A 127 -0.44 -8.40 -17.81
N ALA A 128 -1.04 -8.40 -16.62
CA ALA A 128 -2.30 -9.11 -16.35
C ALA A 128 -3.43 -8.61 -17.26
N ALA A 129 -3.58 -7.29 -17.40
CA ALA A 129 -4.56 -6.67 -18.27
C ALA A 129 -4.36 -7.04 -19.74
N ALA A 130 -3.09 -7.08 -20.22
CA ALA A 130 -2.75 -7.43 -21.60
C ALA A 130 -3.03 -8.91 -21.90
N MET A 131 -2.73 -9.82 -20.96
CA MET A 131 -2.97 -11.26 -21.12
C MET A 131 -4.46 -11.62 -21.11
N ALA A 132 -5.25 -10.93 -20.31
CA ALA A 132 -6.69 -11.20 -20.17
C ALA A 132 -7.52 -10.63 -21.33
N GLY A 133 -7.00 -9.64 -22.06
CA GLY A 133 -7.73 -8.94 -23.11
C GLY A 133 -8.85 -8.01 -22.60
N PRO A 134 -9.49 -7.24 -23.48
CA PRO A 134 -10.45 -6.21 -23.11
C PRO A 134 -11.62 -6.73 -22.25
N ALA A 135 -12.21 -7.85 -22.64
CA ALA A 135 -13.40 -8.41 -21.97
C ALA A 135 -13.15 -8.91 -20.54
N ARG A 136 -11.90 -9.25 -20.19
CA ARG A 136 -11.54 -9.84 -18.89
C ARG A 136 -10.52 -9.00 -18.12
N ARG A 137 -10.17 -7.82 -18.63
CA ARG A 137 -9.19 -6.90 -18.02
C ARG A 137 -9.50 -6.60 -16.54
N GLY A 138 -10.75 -6.31 -16.23
CA GLY A 138 -11.19 -6.03 -14.85
C GLY A 138 -10.93 -7.20 -13.90
N ARG A 139 -11.23 -8.44 -14.33
CA ARG A 139 -10.96 -9.64 -13.52
C ARG A 139 -9.47 -9.86 -13.27
N ALA A 140 -8.64 -9.67 -14.28
CA ALA A 140 -7.19 -9.82 -14.14
C ALA A 140 -6.60 -8.79 -13.17
N LEU A 141 -7.03 -7.53 -13.26
CA LEU A 141 -6.64 -6.48 -12.32
C LEU A 141 -7.14 -6.76 -10.90
N ALA A 142 -8.37 -7.29 -10.75
CA ALA A 142 -8.90 -7.70 -9.45
C ALA A 142 -8.06 -8.80 -8.79
N VAL A 143 -7.51 -9.76 -9.57
CA VAL A 143 -6.62 -10.80 -9.05
C VAL A 143 -5.30 -10.20 -8.56
N ILE A 144 -4.70 -9.26 -9.30
CA ILE A 144 -3.46 -8.57 -8.88
C ILE A 144 -3.67 -7.75 -7.62
N LEU A 145 -4.72 -6.94 -7.56
CA LEU A 145 -5.08 -6.15 -6.38
C LEU A 145 -5.50 -7.04 -5.20
N GLY A 146 -6.20 -8.14 -5.50
CA GLY A 146 -6.53 -9.18 -4.53
C GLY A 146 -5.29 -9.78 -3.88
N GLY A 147 -4.24 -10.04 -4.66
CA GLY A 147 -2.95 -10.49 -4.12
C GLY A 147 -2.40 -9.52 -3.09
N LEU A 148 -2.35 -8.21 -3.41
CA LEU A 148 -1.90 -7.18 -2.47
C LEU A 148 -2.76 -7.13 -1.19
N THR A 149 -4.09 -7.15 -1.36
CA THR A 149 -5.05 -7.10 -0.25
C THR A 149 -4.93 -8.34 0.65
N VAL A 150 -4.89 -9.54 0.07
CA VAL A 150 -4.73 -10.79 0.83
C VAL A 150 -3.36 -10.83 1.51
N GLY A 151 -2.31 -10.30 0.89
CA GLY A 151 -0.99 -10.12 1.50
C GLY A 151 -1.05 -9.25 2.75
N THR A 152 -1.82 -8.17 2.70
CA THR A 152 -2.03 -7.31 3.88
C THR A 152 -2.90 -7.99 4.94
N VAL A 153 -3.98 -8.67 4.54
CA VAL A 153 -4.94 -9.29 5.48
C VAL A 153 -4.38 -10.55 6.15
N LEU A 154 -3.68 -11.40 5.41
CA LEU A 154 -3.16 -12.69 5.92
C LEU A 154 -1.65 -12.67 6.11
N GLY A 155 -0.90 -12.07 5.19
CA GLY A 155 0.55 -12.04 5.21
C GLY A 155 1.11 -11.21 6.37
N VAL A 156 0.52 -10.06 6.65
CA VAL A 156 0.96 -9.20 7.78
C VAL A 156 0.79 -9.88 9.13
N PRO A 157 -0.39 -10.42 9.48
CA PRO A 157 -0.54 -11.17 10.73
C PRO A 157 0.37 -12.40 10.82
N ALA A 158 0.50 -13.16 9.72
CA ALA A 158 1.40 -14.33 9.68
C ALA A 158 2.85 -13.92 9.92
N GLY A 159 3.34 -12.90 9.20
CA GLY A 159 4.69 -12.36 9.39
C GLY A 159 4.88 -11.79 10.80
N THR A 160 3.90 -11.07 11.34
CA THR A 160 3.94 -10.57 12.72
C THR A 160 4.01 -11.72 13.73
N ALA A 161 3.19 -12.76 13.57
CA ALA A 161 3.23 -13.93 14.44
C ALA A 161 4.57 -14.66 14.41
N ILE A 162 5.18 -14.79 13.21
CA ILE A 162 6.53 -15.34 13.05
C ILE A 162 7.55 -14.45 13.78
N GLY A 163 7.47 -13.13 13.59
CA GLY A 163 8.38 -12.18 14.21
C GLY A 163 8.29 -12.14 15.74
N GLN A 164 7.09 -12.30 16.26
CA GLN A 164 6.83 -12.33 17.71
C GLN A 164 7.28 -13.64 18.37
N ARG A 165 7.20 -14.78 17.67
CA ARG A 165 7.48 -16.11 18.24
C ARG A 165 8.92 -16.60 17.96
N VAL A 166 9.49 -16.24 16.82
CA VAL A 166 10.80 -16.73 16.36
C VAL A 166 11.82 -15.60 16.38
N SER A 167 11.71 -14.66 15.44
CA SER A 167 12.53 -13.45 15.37
C SER A 167 12.00 -12.51 14.28
N TRP A 168 12.27 -11.21 14.41
CA TRP A 168 11.93 -10.24 13.35
C TRP A 168 12.62 -10.57 12.02
N ARG A 169 13.82 -11.19 12.07
CA ARG A 169 14.54 -11.66 10.89
C ARG A 169 13.77 -12.74 10.13
N ALA A 170 13.16 -13.68 10.86
CA ALA A 170 12.34 -14.73 10.27
C ALA A 170 11.11 -14.19 9.52
N SER A 171 10.53 -13.07 9.97
CA SER A 171 9.45 -12.39 9.22
C SER A 171 9.92 -11.89 7.85
N LEU A 172 11.11 -11.31 7.76
CA LEU A 172 11.66 -10.81 6.50
C LEU A 172 12.10 -11.97 5.57
N VAL A 173 12.63 -13.08 6.15
CA VAL A 173 12.87 -14.32 5.41
C VAL A 173 11.57 -14.90 4.85
N PHE A 174 10.48 -14.87 5.61
CA PHE A 174 9.15 -15.29 5.13
C PHE A 174 8.70 -14.47 3.91
N VAL A 175 8.86 -13.14 3.94
CA VAL A 175 8.56 -12.27 2.79
C VAL A 175 9.47 -12.60 1.59
N ALA A 176 10.78 -12.76 1.83
CA ALA A 176 11.74 -13.13 0.80
C ALA A 176 11.40 -14.49 0.15
N ALA A 177 11.00 -15.48 0.95
CA ALA A 177 10.62 -16.81 0.47
C ALA A 177 9.38 -16.75 -0.45
N ILE A 178 8.35 -16.00 -0.09
CA ILE A 178 7.18 -15.81 -0.95
C ILE A 178 7.59 -15.09 -2.24
N GLY A 179 8.42 -14.05 -2.14
CA GLY A 179 8.98 -13.35 -3.30
C GLY A 179 9.77 -14.28 -4.23
N LEU A 180 10.56 -15.19 -3.67
CA LEU A 180 11.32 -16.19 -4.42
C LEU A 180 10.40 -17.18 -5.15
N VAL A 181 9.36 -17.69 -4.47
CA VAL A 181 8.35 -18.54 -5.10
C VAL A 181 7.68 -17.82 -6.27
N ALA A 182 7.34 -16.53 -6.08
CA ALA A 182 6.78 -15.70 -7.14
C ALA A 182 7.75 -15.49 -8.31
N LEU A 183 9.03 -15.28 -8.04
CA LEU A 183 10.08 -15.13 -9.05
C LEU A 183 10.23 -16.41 -9.89
N LEU A 184 10.34 -17.55 -9.23
CA LEU A 184 10.44 -18.85 -9.92
C LEU A 184 9.19 -19.14 -10.75
N GLY A 185 8.02 -18.89 -10.19
CA GLY A 185 6.76 -19.00 -10.91
C GLY A 185 6.66 -18.08 -12.13
N LEU A 186 7.12 -16.83 -12.00
CA LEU A 186 7.15 -15.85 -13.09
C LEU A 186 8.07 -16.32 -14.23
N LEU A 187 9.25 -16.83 -13.91
CA LEU A 187 10.19 -17.33 -14.93
C LEU A 187 9.62 -18.46 -15.74
N VAL A 188 8.84 -19.35 -15.09
CA VAL A 188 8.22 -20.53 -15.74
C VAL A 188 6.93 -20.15 -16.46
N ALA A 189 6.00 -19.45 -15.79
CA ALA A 189 4.62 -19.32 -16.25
C ALA A 189 4.37 -18.09 -17.15
N LEU A 190 5.21 -17.03 -17.08
CA LEU A 190 4.90 -15.81 -17.82
C LEU A 190 5.36 -15.90 -19.29
N PRO A 191 4.46 -15.72 -20.26
CA PRO A 191 4.82 -15.65 -21.68
C PRO A 191 5.57 -14.34 -21.99
N ARG A 192 6.18 -14.29 -23.17
CA ARG A 192 6.72 -13.04 -23.69
C ARG A 192 5.56 -12.13 -24.08
N LEU A 193 5.52 -10.93 -23.52
CA LEU A 193 4.49 -9.93 -23.78
C LEU A 193 5.01 -8.82 -24.69
N PRO A 194 4.19 -8.29 -25.61
CA PRO A 194 4.56 -7.16 -26.42
C PRO A 194 4.80 -5.91 -25.57
N LEU A 195 5.66 -5.03 -26.06
CA LEU A 195 5.93 -3.73 -25.44
C LEU A 195 4.70 -2.83 -25.53
N PRO A 196 4.28 -2.18 -24.44
CA PRO A 196 3.22 -1.20 -24.50
C PRO A 196 3.69 0.08 -25.24
N PRO A 197 2.77 0.84 -25.85
CA PRO A 197 3.09 2.16 -26.36
C PRO A 197 3.59 3.04 -25.20
N ALA A 198 4.75 3.68 -25.41
CA ALA A 198 5.35 4.56 -24.40
C ALA A 198 4.56 5.86 -24.29
N VAL A 199 4.10 6.19 -23.09
CA VAL A 199 3.54 7.51 -22.79
C VAL A 199 4.69 8.43 -22.35
N PRO A 200 4.98 9.53 -23.09
CA PRO A 200 6.10 10.40 -22.76
C PRO A 200 5.93 11.06 -21.40
N LEU A 201 7.03 11.21 -20.67
CA LEU A 201 7.06 11.84 -19.32
C LEU A 201 6.36 13.19 -19.30
N ARG A 202 6.59 14.03 -20.33
CA ARG A 202 5.98 15.36 -20.44
C ARG A 202 4.44 15.29 -20.41
N ALA A 203 3.84 14.30 -21.06
CA ALA A 203 2.38 14.12 -21.05
C ALA A 203 1.87 13.71 -19.67
N ARG A 204 2.67 12.94 -18.92
CA ARG A 204 2.33 12.55 -17.53
C ARG A 204 2.35 13.76 -16.61
N PHE A 205 3.42 14.53 -16.60
CA PHE A 205 3.56 15.69 -15.69
C PHE A 205 2.63 16.87 -16.04
N ARG A 206 2.15 16.96 -17.28
CA ARG A 206 1.18 18.00 -17.67
C ARG A 206 -0.12 17.96 -16.86
N VAL A 207 -0.47 16.79 -16.32
CA VAL A 207 -1.67 16.62 -15.47
C VAL A 207 -1.54 17.41 -14.15
N PHE A 208 -0.33 17.63 -13.63
CA PHE A 208 -0.08 18.48 -12.45
C PHE A 208 -0.30 19.98 -12.70
N GLY A 209 -0.45 20.40 -13.95
CA GLY A 209 -0.88 21.78 -14.26
C GLY A 209 -2.31 22.09 -13.84
N GLN A 210 -3.08 21.08 -13.41
CA GLN A 210 -4.44 21.25 -12.93
C GLN A 210 -4.47 21.32 -11.39
N PRO A 211 -4.77 22.47 -10.77
CA PRO A 211 -4.75 22.63 -9.30
C PRO A 211 -5.67 21.64 -8.57
N ARG A 212 -6.79 21.26 -9.19
CA ARG A 212 -7.73 20.28 -8.63
C ARG A 212 -7.12 18.88 -8.53
N VAL A 213 -6.35 18.43 -9.54
CA VAL A 213 -5.65 17.15 -9.49
C VAL A 213 -4.63 17.16 -8.36
N VAL A 214 -3.86 18.24 -8.23
CA VAL A 214 -2.90 18.41 -7.14
C VAL A 214 -3.61 18.36 -5.79
N GLY A 215 -4.71 19.08 -5.63
CA GLY A 215 -5.50 19.07 -4.39
C GLY A 215 -5.99 17.67 -4.00
N ILE A 216 -6.49 16.87 -4.97
CA ILE A 216 -6.96 15.49 -4.72
C ILE A 216 -5.78 14.58 -4.34
N VAL A 217 -4.60 14.75 -4.94
CA VAL A 217 -3.39 13.98 -4.59
C VAL A 217 -2.88 14.38 -3.20
N VAL A 218 -2.89 15.69 -2.85
CA VAL A 218 -2.52 16.18 -1.51
C VAL A 218 -3.51 15.71 -0.46
N PHE A 219 -4.81 15.67 -0.76
CA PHE A 219 -5.81 15.06 0.11
C PHE A 219 -5.47 13.60 0.41
N MET A 220 -5.14 12.81 -0.62
CA MET A 220 -4.77 11.40 -0.43
C MET A 220 -3.48 11.24 0.37
N LEU A 221 -2.50 12.14 0.16
CA LEU A 221 -1.28 12.18 0.94
C LEU A 221 -1.59 12.42 2.42
N LEU A 222 -2.40 13.43 2.76
CA LEU A 222 -2.79 13.72 4.15
C LEU A 222 -3.59 12.59 4.79
N ALA A 223 -4.54 11.99 4.08
CA ALA A 223 -5.32 10.87 4.57
C ALA A 223 -4.43 9.64 4.84
N SER A 224 -3.50 9.34 3.95
CA SER A 224 -2.52 8.26 4.14
C SER A 224 -1.54 8.58 5.28
N MET A 225 -1.05 9.82 5.35
CA MET A 225 -0.17 10.29 6.42
C MET A 225 -0.83 10.14 7.78
N SER A 226 -2.11 10.51 7.91
CA SER A 226 -2.85 10.40 9.18
C SER A 226 -2.89 8.97 9.71
N SER A 227 -3.23 8.02 8.85
CA SER A 227 -3.32 6.60 9.20
C SER A 227 -1.95 6.02 9.55
N ILE A 228 -0.93 6.29 8.73
CA ILE A 228 0.41 5.69 8.89
C ILE A 228 1.21 6.32 10.02
N THR A 229 0.96 7.57 10.40
CA THR A 229 1.55 8.16 11.60
C THR A 229 1.32 7.28 12.84
N VAL A 230 0.16 6.63 12.92
CA VAL A 230 -0.18 5.72 14.03
C VAL A 230 0.14 4.27 13.68
N TYR A 231 -0.24 3.80 12.48
CA TYR A 231 -0.09 2.41 12.10
C TYR A 231 1.36 1.95 12.04
N ALA A 232 2.30 2.78 11.63
CA ALA A 232 3.72 2.44 11.61
C ALA A 232 4.25 2.03 12.99
N TYR A 233 3.64 2.55 14.04
CA TYR A 233 4.01 2.32 15.45
C TYR A 233 2.92 1.54 16.20
N ILE A 234 2.05 0.82 15.47
CA ILE A 234 0.85 0.19 16.05
C ILE A 234 1.18 -0.85 17.13
N ALA A 235 2.29 -1.58 16.98
CA ALA A 235 2.75 -2.53 18.01
C ALA A 235 3.07 -1.82 19.33
N GLU A 236 3.70 -0.64 19.25
CA GLU A 236 4.01 0.20 20.41
C GLU A 236 2.74 0.82 21.01
N VAL A 237 1.84 1.32 20.16
CA VAL A 237 0.56 1.92 20.57
C VAL A 237 -0.31 0.90 21.30
N LEU A 238 -0.52 -0.27 20.71
CA LEU A 238 -1.34 -1.32 21.30
C LEU A 238 -0.67 -1.96 22.52
N GLY A 239 0.66 -2.10 22.50
CA GLY A 239 1.44 -2.61 23.62
C GLY A 239 1.33 -1.72 24.86
N LYS A 240 1.46 -0.39 24.70
CA LYS A 240 1.40 0.56 25.83
C LYS A 240 -0.03 0.87 26.30
N ASN A 241 -1.00 0.97 25.37
CA ASN A 241 -2.36 1.34 25.74
C ASN A 241 -3.21 0.16 26.24
N ALA A 242 -3.10 -1.01 25.60
CA ALA A 242 -3.98 -2.15 25.85
C ALA A 242 -3.22 -3.45 26.21
N HIS A 243 -1.90 -3.38 26.41
CA HIS A 243 -1.02 -4.52 26.69
C HIS A 243 -1.12 -5.65 25.64
N ILE A 244 -1.40 -5.29 24.38
CA ILE A 244 -1.54 -6.23 23.26
C ILE A 244 -0.18 -6.51 22.66
N THR A 245 0.28 -7.75 22.79
CA THR A 245 1.56 -8.26 22.26
C THR A 245 1.38 -9.67 21.68
N GLY A 246 2.43 -10.23 21.11
CA GLY A 246 2.44 -11.62 20.67
C GLY A 246 1.33 -11.98 19.68
N THR A 247 0.68 -13.10 19.90
CA THR A 247 -0.40 -13.61 19.03
C THR A 247 -1.62 -12.67 19.00
N THR A 248 -1.94 -12.00 20.12
CA THR A 248 -3.06 -11.07 20.19
C THR A 248 -2.82 -9.87 19.28
N LEU A 249 -1.58 -9.39 19.15
CA LEU A 249 -1.22 -8.35 18.19
C LEU A 249 -1.45 -8.82 16.75
N ALA A 250 -1.00 -10.03 16.41
CA ALA A 250 -1.21 -10.60 15.09
C ALA A 250 -2.70 -10.71 14.74
N VAL A 251 -3.54 -11.15 15.67
CA VAL A 251 -5.01 -11.22 15.49
C VAL A 251 -5.61 -9.82 15.32
N THR A 252 -5.14 -8.85 16.09
CA THR A 252 -5.62 -7.45 15.97
C THR A 252 -5.25 -6.85 14.61
N LEU A 253 -4.07 -7.16 14.08
CA LEU A 253 -3.68 -6.75 12.72
C LEU A 253 -4.47 -7.50 11.64
N LEU A 254 -4.85 -8.77 11.88
CA LEU A 254 -5.78 -9.48 10.99
C LEU A 254 -7.13 -8.77 10.91
N LEU A 255 -7.66 -8.32 12.04
CA LEU A 255 -8.92 -7.57 12.08
C LEU A 255 -8.80 -6.22 11.36
N TRP A 256 -7.67 -5.52 11.50
CA TRP A 256 -7.41 -4.30 10.74
C TRP A 256 -7.41 -4.56 9.23
N GLY A 257 -6.72 -5.61 8.78
CA GLY A 257 -6.72 -6.01 7.37
C GLY A 257 -8.10 -6.42 6.86
N ALA A 258 -8.85 -7.20 7.65
CA ALA A 258 -10.22 -7.60 7.33
C ALA A 258 -11.15 -6.38 7.23
N GLY A 259 -11.02 -5.43 8.16
CA GLY A 259 -11.68 -4.13 8.09
C GLY A 259 -11.32 -3.38 6.81
N GLY A 260 -10.04 -3.32 6.46
CA GLY A 260 -9.55 -2.70 5.22
C GLY A 260 -10.20 -3.31 3.97
N MET A 261 -10.29 -4.63 3.91
CA MET A 261 -10.98 -5.31 2.83
C MET A 261 -12.47 -4.92 2.77
N ALA A 262 -13.17 -4.96 3.91
CA ALA A 262 -14.57 -4.55 4.01
C ALA A 262 -14.77 -3.08 3.60
N GLY A 263 -13.89 -2.18 4.04
CA GLY A 263 -13.91 -0.76 3.68
C GLY A 263 -13.66 -0.51 2.20
N SER A 264 -12.70 -1.22 1.60
CA SER A 264 -12.40 -1.10 0.17
C SER A 264 -13.59 -1.50 -0.71
N PHE A 265 -14.22 -2.65 -0.42
CA PHE A 265 -15.42 -3.09 -1.16
C PHE A 265 -16.64 -2.23 -0.83
N GLY A 266 -16.86 -1.91 0.44
CA GLY A 266 -17.99 -1.09 0.88
C GLY A 266 -17.93 0.33 0.30
N SER A 267 -16.75 0.94 0.22
CA SER A 267 -16.58 2.27 -0.37
C SER A 267 -16.87 2.30 -1.88
N GLY A 268 -16.59 1.22 -2.60
CA GLY A 268 -16.99 1.08 -4.00
C GLY A 268 -18.50 1.14 -4.14
N TRP A 269 -19.20 0.26 -3.40
CA TRP A 269 -20.67 0.24 -3.40
C TRP A 269 -21.29 1.57 -2.96
N LEU A 270 -20.76 2.19 -1.90
CA LEU A 270 -21.23 3.50 -1.43
C LEU A 270 -20.99 4.61 -2.47
N THR A 271 -19.86 4.58 -3.18
CA THR A 271 -19.54 5.54 -4.24
C THR A 271 -20.55 5.47 -5.37
N ASP A 272 -20.95 4.26 -5.76
CA ASP A 272 -21.93 4.04 -6.83
C ASP A 272 -23.34 4.51 -6.43
N HIS A 273 -23.70 4.42 -5.12
CA HIS A 273 -25.06 4.72 -4.64
C HIS A 273 -25.22 6.12 -4.00
N TRP A 274 -24.15 6.64 -3.36
CA TRP A 274 -24.21 7.90 -2.57
C TRP A 274 -23.37 9.05 -3.12
N ALA A 275 -22.53 8.82 -4.09
CA ALA A 275 -21.49 9.70 -4.60
C ALA A 275 -20.15 9.66 -3.84
N ALA A 276 -19.07 9.90 -4.60
CA ALA A 276 -17.68 9.82 -4.10
C ALA A 276 -17.40 10.78 -2.93
N GLU A 277 -17.94 12.01 -2.97
CA GLU A 277 -17.70 13.02 -1.92
C GLU A 277 -18.26 12.59 -0.57
N LYS A 278 -19.47 12.05 -0.52
CA LYS A 278 -20.09 11.59 0.73
C LYS A 278 -19.37 10.39 1.29
N THR A 279 -18.92 9.48 0.42
CA THR A 279 -18.14 8.31 0.81
C THR A 279 -16.79 8.72 1.40
N LEU A 280 -16.12 9.72 0.81
CA LEU A 280 -14.88 10.28 1.35
C LEU A 280 -15.08 10.93 2.72
N LEU A 281 -16.12 11.74 2.89
CA LEU A 281 -16.42 12.36 4.19
C LEU A 281 -16.69 11.31 5.27
N LEU A 282 -17.43 10.25 4.95
CA LEU A 282 -17.66 9.14 5.88
C LEU A 282 -16.35 8.43 6.25
N ALA A 283 -15.49 8.14 5.26
CA ALA A 283 -14.20 7.49 5.49
C ALA A 283 -13.28 8.35 6.36
N ILE A 284 -13.19 9.67 6.09
CA ILE A 284 -12.38 10.59 6.90
C ILE A 284 -12.94 10.76 8.30
N ALA A 285 -14.26 10.89 8.47
CA ALA A 285 -14.88 10.92 9.79
C ALA A 285 -14.58 9.64 10.57
N GLY A 286 -14.67 8.48 9.91
CA GLY A 286 -14.26 7.20 10.47
C GLY A 286 -12.79 7.18 10.90
N LEU A 287 -11.87 7.73 10.11
CA LEU A 287 -10.46 7.85 10.47
C LEU A 287 -10.25 8.72 11.71
N VAL A 288 -10.87 9.92 11.76
CA VAL A 288 -10.78 10.83 12.91
C VAL A 288 -11.27 10.14 14.18
N ILE A 289 -12.45 9.53 14.13
CA ILE A 289 -13.07 8.87 15.27
C ILE A 289 -12.24 7.67 15.73
N THR A 290 -11.80 6.82 14.82
CA THR A 290 -11.07 5.60 15.20
C THR A 290 -9.65 5.88 15.67
N LEU A 291 -8.95 6.86 15.10
CA LEU A 291 -7.64 7.29 15.59
C LEU A 291 -7.73 7.93 16.97
N ALA A 292 -8.74 8.78 17.22
CA ALA A 292 -9.01 9.32 18.54
C ALA A 292 -9.39 8.20 19.54
N ALA A 293 -10.21 7.22 19.13
CA ALA A 293 -10.59 6.08 19.96
C ALA A 293 -9.39 5.19 20.31
N LEU A 294 -8.41 5.01 19.43
CA LEU A 294 -7.17 4.29 19.75
C LEU A 294 -6.36 4.94 20.88
N ALA A 295 -6.46 6.26 21.06
CA ALA A 295 -5.79 6.96 22.16
C ALA A 295 -6.31 6.52 23.53
N ILE A 296 -7.57 6.09 23.62
CA ILE A 296 -8.26 5.71 24.87
C ILE A 296 -8.60 4.22 24.94
N ALA A 297 -8.25 3.43 23.92
CA ALA A 297 -8.50 1.99 23.89
C ALA A 297 -7.55 1.26 24.84
N THR A 298 -8.02 0.91 26.04
CA THR A 298 -7.23 0.25 27.11
C THR A 298 -7.52 -1.24 27.25
N SER A 299 -8.52 -1.77 26.54
CA SER A 299 -8.86 -3.20 26.60
C SER A 299 -8.75 -3.86 25.23
N VAL A 300 -8.43 -5.15 25.20
CA VAL A 300 -8.26 -5.94 23.99
C VAL A 300 -9.51 -5.91 23.09
N PRO A 301 -10.75 -6.13 23.60
CA PRO A 301 -11.93 -6.12 22.76
C PRO A 301 -12.18 -4.75 22.11
N VAL A 302 -12.02 -3.66 22.87
CA VAL A 302 -12.20 -2.30 22.34
C VAL A 302 -11.15 -2.00 21.27
N ALA A 303 -9.88 -2.29 21.53
CA ALA A 303 -8.81 -2.10 20.57
C ALA A 303 -9.05 -2.92 19.29
N ALA A 304 -9.51 -4.15 19.39
CA ALA A 304 -9.82 -5.02 18.26
C ALA A 304 -10.95 -4.44 17.37
N ILE A 305 -12.05 -3.97 17.98
CA ILE A 305 -13.16 -3.32 17.25
C ILE A 305 -12.68 -2.02 16.60
N VAL A 306 -11.95 -1.19 17.33
CA VAL A 306 -11.44 0.08 16.81
C VAL A 306 -10.45 -0.17 15.67
N MET A 307 -9.59 -1.17 15.74
CA MET A 307 -8.67 -1.53 14.66
C MET A 307 -9.40 -2.03 13.43
N PHE A 308 -10.45 -2.85 13.56
CA PHE A 308 -11.29 -3.25 12.42
C PHE A 308 -11.91 -2.02 11.74
N LEU A 309 -12.53 -1.13 12.51
CA LEU A 309 -13.16 0.09 11.99
C LEU A 309 -12.13 1.06 11.39
N ASN A 310 -10.95 1.18 12.00
CA ASN A 310 -9.85 1.98 11.47
C ASN A 310 -9.36 1.44 10.13
N GLY A 311 -9.18 0.13 10.01
CA GLY A 311 -8.86 -0.50 8.74
C GLY A 311 -9.90 -0.20 7.67
N ALA A 312 -11.19 -0.34 8.01
CA ALA A 312 -12.29 -0.04 7.09
C ALA A 312 -12.26 1.42 6.63
N ALA A 313 -12.09 2.37 7.55
CA ALA A 313 -12.04 3.79 7.23
C ALA A 313 -10.80 4.14 6.39
N ALA A 314 -9.61 3.61 6.73
CA ALA A 314 -8.36 3.92 6.04
C ALA A 314 -8.39 3.46 4.57
N TRP A 315 -8.92 2.28 4.30
CA TRP A 315 -8.94 1.73 2.94
C TRP A 315 -10.13 2.21 2.11
N ALA A 316 -11.19 2.70 2.76
CA ALA A 316 -12.36 3.27 2.09
C ALA A 316 -12.05 4.57 1.31
N VAL A 317 -10.92 5.24 1.59
CA VAL A 317 -10.55 6.51 0.95
C VAL A 317 -10.12 6.33 -0.51
N ALA A 318 -9.41 5.24 -0.83
CA ALA A 318 -8.73 5.10 -2.13
C ALA A 318 -9.69 5.00 -3.33
N THR A 319 -10.76 4.23 -3.21
CA THR A 319 -11.71 3.97 -4.32
C THR A 319 -12.45 5.23 -4.76
N PRO A 320 -13.14 5.98 -3.88
CA PRO A 320 -13.84 7.20 -4.28
C PRO A 320 -12.86 8.30 -4.73
N ASN A 321 -11.65 8.34 -4.18
CA ASN A 321 -10.62 9.29 -4.62
C ASN A 321 -10.12 8.99 -6.03
N ASN A 322 -9.92 7.71 -6.38
CA ASN A 322 -9.61 7.29 -7.75
C ASN A 322 -10.74 7.62 -8.72
N HIS A 323 -12.00 7.44 -8.31
CA HIS A 323 -13.16 7.80 -9.12
C HIS A 323 -13.14 9.29 -9.48
N ARG A 324 -12.97 10.19 -8.50
CA ARG A 324 -12.87 11.64 -8.73
C ARG A 324 -11.74 12.03 -9.69
N LEU A 325 -10.57 11.40 -9.55
CA LEU A 325 -9.43 11.66 -10.44
C LEU A 325 -9.70 11.21 -11.87
N THR A 326 -10.36 10.07 -12.06
CA THR A 326 -10.66 9.54 -13.39
C THR A 326 -11.77 10.32 -14.08
N GLU A 327 -12.72 10.86 -13.33
CA GLU A 327 -13.73 11.78 -13.88
C GLU A 327 -13.12 13.11 -14.31
N LEU A 328 -12.16 13.62 -13.55
CA LEU A 328 -11.50 14.90 -13.84
C LEU A 328 -10.58 14.82 -15.06
N VAL A 329 -9.93 13.67 -15.30
CA VAL A 329 -9.00 13.47 -16.42
C VAL A 329 -9.29 12.14 -17.13
N PRO A 330 -10.43 12.03 -17.83
CA PRO A 330 -10.87 10.77 -18.45
C PRO A 330 -9.97 10.28 -19.57
N GLN A 331 -9.15 11.18 -20.17
CA GLN A 331 -8.22 10.84 -21.26
C GLN A 331 -6.96 10.10 -20.76
N LEU A 332 -6.59 10.22 -19.48
CA LEU A 332 -5.36 9.67 -18.90
C LEU A 332 -5.59 8.97 -17.54
N PRO A 333 -6.56 8.02 -17.44
CA PRO A 333 -6.95 7.44 -16.17
C PRO A 333 -5.80 6.70 -15.46
N SER A 334 -4.96 5.99 -16.20
CA SER A 334 -3.81 5.27 -15.63
C SER A 334 -2.75 6.22 -15.06
N VAL A 335 -2.61 7.42 -15.61
CA VAL A 335 -1.67 8.44 -15.13
C VAL A 335 -2.14 9.01 -13.81
N VAL A 336 -3.40 9.44 -13.72
CA VAL A 336 -3.94 10.04 -12.48
C VAL A 336 -4.01 9.02 -11.33
N ILE A 337 -4.32 7.76 -11.62
CA ILE A 337 -4.27 6.68 -10.63
C ILE A 337 -2.83 6.45 -10.14
N SER A 338 -1.82 6.54 -11.02
CA SER A 338 -0.42 6.41 -10.59
C SER A 338 0.02 7.55 -9.67
N PHE A 339 -0.47 8.77 -9.90
CA PHE A 339 -0.22 9.90 -8.99
C PHE A 339 -0.94 9.77 -7.66
N ASN A 340 -2.17 9.25 -7.67
CA ASN A 340 -2.86 8.91 -6.43
C ASN A 340 -2.04 7.90 -5.60
N SER A 341 -1.51 6.87 -6.26
CA SER A 341 -0.62 5.89 -5.61
C SER A 341 0.65 6.54 -5.06
N SER A 342 1.27 7.47 -5.80
CA SER A 342 2.41 8.25 -5.30
C SER A 342 2.03 9.10 -4.08
N GLY A 343 0.83 9.69 -4.07
CA GLY A 343 0.28 10.41 -2.91
C GLY A 343 0.12 9.50 -1.68
N ILE A 344 -0.38 8.27 -1.88
CA ILE A 344 -0.48 7.26 -0.82
C ILE A 344 0.90 6.97 -0.21
N TYR A 345 1.87 6.60 -1.04
CA TYR A 345 3.21 6.24 -0.56
C TYR A 345 3.98 7.43 0.02
N ALA A 346 3.83 8.63 -0.54
CA ALA A 346 4.39 9.85 0.04
C ALA A 346 3.78 10.15 1.43
N GLY A 347 2.46 9.99 1.56
CA GLY A 347 1.77 10.09 2.85
C GLY A 347 2.25 9.05 3.86
N GLN A 348 2.45 7.80 3.42
CA GLN A 348 3.04 6.74 4.26
C GLN A 348 4.45 7.10 4.73
N ALA A 349 5.30 7.59 3.84
CA ALA A 349 6.66 8.00 4.17
C ALA A 349 6.66 9.14 5.20
N LEU A 350 5.91 10.20 4.95
CA LEU A 350 5.81 11.35 5.85
C LEU A 350 5.17 10.97 7.18
N GLY A 351 4.13 10.12 7.16
CA GLY A 351 3.46 9.66 8.37
C GLY A 351 4.40 8.86 9.27
N ALA A 352 5.14 7.89 8.70
CA ALA A 352 6.12 7.12 9.45
C ALA A 352 7.27 8.00 9.97
N ALA A 353 7.78 8.93 9.16
CA ALA A 353 8.85 9.85 9.56
C ALA A 353 8.40 10.76 10.72
N VAL A 354 7.25 11.42 10.58
CA VAL A 354 6.70 12.31 11.61
C VAL A 354 6.38 11.53 12.88
N GLY A 355 5.74 10.37 12.77
CA GLY A 355 5.46 9.52 13.93
C GLY A 355 6.72 9.14 14.70
N GLY A 356 7.82 8.81 13.98
CA GLY A 356 9.11 8.48 14.61
C GLY A 356 9.73 9.66 15.34
N LEU A 357 9.77 10.84 14.70
CA LEU A 357 10.28 12.04 15.32
C LEU A 357 9.50 12.42 16.60
N LEU A 358 8.18 12.26 16.57
CA LEU A 358 7.33 12.56 17.72
C LEU A 358 7.57 11.58 18.88
N ILE A 359 7.71 10.28 18.59
CA ILE A 359 8.00 9.25 19.61
C ILE A 359 9.38 9.46 20.22
N ASP A 360 10.42 9.68 19.40
CA ASP A 360 11.78 9.92 19.88
C ASP A 360 11.90 11.26 20.61
N GLY A 361 11.04 12.25 20.26
CA GLY A 361 10.86 13.51 21.00
C GLY A 361 10.10 13.37 22.32
N GLY A 362 9.74 12.14 22.73
CA GLY A 362 9.08 11.88 24.01
C GLY A 362 7.56 12.01 23.99
N LEU A 363 6.93 12.13 22.81
CA LEU A 363 5.48 12.21 22.72
C LEU A 363 4.85 10.86 23.10
N SER A 364 3.78 10.90 23.90
CA SER A 364 3.07 9.68 24.30
C SER A 364 2.36 9.03 23.09
N VAL A 365 2.19 7.71 23.12
CA VAL A 365 1.43 7.00 22.07
C VAL A 365 -0.03 7.47 21.97
N ARG A 366 -0.61 7.97 23.05
CA ARG A 366 -1.95 8.60 23.06
C ARG A 366 -1.94 9.89 22.23
N SER A 367 -0.95 10.75 22.49
CA SER A 367 -0.79 12.00 21.73
C SER A 367 -0.48 11.72 20.26
N LEU A 368 0.27 10.67 19.94
CA LEU A 368 0.51 10.24 18.57
C LEU A 368 -0.81 9.90 17.83
N CYS A 369 -1.72 9.19 18.49
CA CYS A 369 -3.05 8.91 17.95
C CYS A 369 -3.86 10.19 17.69
N MET A 370 -3.76 11.18 18.59
CA MET A 370 -4.42 12.49 18.41
C MET A 370 -3.82 13.28 17.25
N VAL A 371 -2.49 13.24 17.05
CA VAL A 371 -1.84 13.82 15.86
C VAL A 371 -2.36 13.18 14.59
N GLY A 372 -2.49 11.85 14.56
CA GLY A 372 -3.10 11.14 13.43
C GLY A 372 -4.54 11.63 13.16
N ALA A 373 -5.36 11.77 14.21
CA ALA A 373 -6.73 12.27 14.08
C ALA A 373 -6.78 13.71 13.56
N LEU A 374 -5.89 14.59 14.02
CA LEU A 374 -5.79 15.97 13.52
C LEU A 374 -5.37 16.03 12.04
N LEU A 375 -4.45 15.17 11.61
CA LEU A 375 -4.07 15.05 10.19
C LEU A 375 -5.24 14.56 9.33
N ALA A 376 -6.04 13.60 9.83
CA ALA A 376 -7.26 13.17 9.16
C ALA A 376 -8.28 14.32 9.05
N LEU A 377 -8.44 15.10 10.13
CA LEU A 377 -9.31 16.27 10.12
C LEU A 377 -8.82 17.32 9.10
N ALA A 378 -7.51 17.58 9.03
CA ALA A 378 -6.92 18.47 8.03
C ALA A 378 -7.20 17.99 6.59
N ALA A 379 -7.12 16.68 6.33
CA ALA A 379 -7.52 16.09 5.05
C ALA A 379 -9.01 16.35 4.76
N GLY A 380 -9.89 16.19 5.76
CA GLY A 380 -11.31 16.49 5.64
C GLY A 380 -11.60 17.95 5.33
N VAL A 381 -10.93 18.86 6.02
CA VAL A 381 -11.04 20.31 5.75
C VAL A 381 -10.59 20.64 4.33
N LEU A 382 -9.44 20.11 3.89
CA LEU A 382 -8.98 20.29 2.52
C LEU A 382 -10.00 19.77 1.50
N HIS A 383 -10.60 18.61 1.76
CA HIS A 383 -11.64 18.06 0.89
C HIS A 383 -12.86 18.98 0.78
N LEU A 384 -13.32 19.56 1.89
CA LEU A 384 -14.44 20.50 1.91
C LEU A 384 -14.12 21.80 1.18
N LEU A 385 -12.89 22.32 1.34
CA LEU A 385 -12.43 23.56 0.68
C LEU A 385 -12.28 23.41 -0.84
N MET A 386 -11.95 22.21 -1.35
CA MET A 386 -11.89 21.98 -2.79
C MET A 386 -13.25 22.07 -3.51
N GLY A 387 -14.35 22.00 -2.78
CA GLY A 387 -15.71 22.12 -3.32
C GLY A 387 -16.12 21.01 -4.28
N ARG A 388 -17.35 21.03 -4.73
CA ARG A 388 -17.85 20.13 -5.80
C ARG A 388 -17.30 20.61 -7.14
N PRO A 389 -16.95 19.69 -8.08
CA PRO A 389 -16.66 20.09 -9.44
C PRO A 389 -17.93 20.75 -10.01
N THR A 390 -17.86 22.03 -10.33
CA THR A 390 -18.92 22.69 -11.09
C THR A 390 -18.84 22.19 -12.52
N ARG A 391 -20.00 21.79 -13.09
CA ARG A 391 -20.09 21.35 -14.50
C ARG A 391 -19.60 22.38 -15.53
N ALA A 392 -19.18 23.55 -15.11
CA ALA A 392 -18.70 24.64 -15.95
C ALA A 392 -17.21 24.54 -16.33
N ASP A 393 -16.47 23.55 -15.81
CA ASP A 393 -15.03 23.44 -16.01
C ASP A 393 -14.61 22.22 -16.88
N THR A 394 -15.57 21.58 -17.56
CA THR A 394 -15.32 20.48 -18.56
C THR A 394 -15.56 21.01 -19.99
#